data_b1a6bfb377645f11924cb5b7210a1bb1
#
_entry.id   b1a6bfb377645f11924cb5b7210a1bb1
#
_cell.length_a   1.000
_cell.length_b   1.000
_cell.length_c   1.000
_cell.angle_alpha   90.00
_cell.angle_beta   90.00
_cell.angle_gamma   90.00
#
_symmetry.space_group_name_H-M   'P 1'
#
loop_
_entity.id
_entity.type
_entity.pdbx_description
1 polymer ?
#
loop_
_entity_poly.entity_id
_entity_poly.type
_entity_poly.pdbx_seq_one_letter_code
_entity_poly.pdbx_strand_id
1 'polypeptide(L)'
;GPCSPAEAGISVAAIQHFAGKLPILGVCLGHQSIGAAFGGKIVRAQELMHGKTSVIQTKQTGVFKNLPEKFTVNRYHSLAIERASCPADLDVTAWTDDGEIMGVRHKHLNVEGVQFHPESILTEHGHAMLKNFLEAT
;
A
#
# COMPACT_ATOMS: atom_id res chain seq x y z
N GLY A 1 8.97 -5.74 5.53
CA GLY A 1 9.85 -6.26 6.58
C GLY A 1 9.22 -7.41 7.34
N PRO A 2 9.99 -8.13 8.14
CA PRO A 2 9.46 -9.29 8.87
C PRO A 2 8.56 -8.91 10.06
N CYS A 3 8.62 -7.67 10.55
CA CYS A 3 7.78 -7.24 11.67
C CYS A 3 6.43 -6.72 11.22
N SER A 4 5.46 -6.75 12.15
CA SER A 4 4.18 -6.07 11.95
C SER A 4 4.35 -4.58 12.27
N PRO A 5 3.42 -3.71 11.84
CA PRO A 5 3.42 -2.29 12.23
C PRO A 5 3.40 -2.08 13.75
N ALA A 6 2.73 -2.96 14.50
CA ALA A 6 2.70 -2.88 15.95
C ALA A 6 4.09 -3.07 16.56
N GLU A 7 4.90 -3.96 15.97
CA GLU A 7 6.28 -4.19 16.40
C GLU A 7 7.20 -3.05 15.95
N ALA A 8 6.86 -2.40 14.84
CA ALA A 8 7.58 -1.26 14.29
C ALA A 8 6.92 0.07 14.68
N GLY A 9 6.54 0.24 15.93
CA GLY A 9 5.72 1.37 16.43
C GLY A 9 6.16 2.76 15.97
N ILE A 10 7.46 2.96 15.67
CA ILE A 10 7.96 4.23 15.15
C ILE A 10 7.30 4.59 13.83
N SER A 11 7.11 3.60 12.92
CA SER A 11 6.50 3.86 11.62
C SER A 11 5.06 4.34 11.75
N VAL A 12 4.28 3.74 12.64
CA VAL A 12 2.89 4.16 12.91
C VAL A 12 2.86 5.56 13.51
N ALA A 13 3.69 5.80 14.51
CA ALA A 13 3.77 7.10 15.16
C ALA A 13 4.21 8.20 14.18
N ALA A 14 5.16 7.91 13.32
CA ALA A 14 5.62 8.86 12.30
C ALA A 14 4.50 9.22 11.32
N ILE A 15 3.73 8.24 10.88
CA ILE A 15 2.59 8.48 9.98
C ILE A 15 1.56 9.36 10.67
N GLN A 16 1.21 9.06 11.92
CA GLN A 16 0.25 9.85 12.69
C GLN A 16 0.72 11.28 12.90
N HIS A 17 2.03 11.48 13.10
CA HIS A 17 2.61 12.80 13.29
C HIS A 17 2.63 13.63 12.00
N PHE A 18 3.04 13.02 10.88
CA PHE A 18 3.26 13.74 9.62
C PHE A 18 2.07 13.74 8.66
N ALA A 19 1.04 12.93 8.92
CA ALA A 19 -0.17 12.92 8.09
C ALA A 19 -0.79 14.33 8.08
N GLY A 20 -1.02 14.86 6.89
CA GLY A 20 -1.51 16.22 6.72
C GLY A 20 -0.43 17.30 6.74
N LYS A 21 0.81 16.96 7.10
CA LYS A 21 1.95 17.89 7.11
C LYS A 21 2.89 17.65 5.94
N LEU A 22 3.11 16.39 5.59
CA LEU A 22 3.99 15.97 4.50
C LEU A 22 3.28 14.92 3.64
N PRO A 23 3.59 14.86 2.34
CA PRO A 23 3.17 13.73 1.52
C PRO A 23 3.83 12.44 2.02
N ILE A 24 3.06 11.36 2.10
CA ILE A 24 3.56 10.07 2.59
C ILE A 24 3.23 8.99 1.56
N LEU A 25 4.23 8.24 1.14
CA LEU A 25 4.07 6.99 0.39
C LEU A 25 4.64 5.85 1.23
N GLY A 26 3.78 4.92 1.64
CA GLY A 26 4.19 3.73 2.37
C GLY A 26 4.34 2.53 1.42
N VAL A 27 5.46 1.81 1.56
CA VAL A 27 5.75 0.62 0.74
C VAL A 27 5.88 -0.57 1.67
N CYS A 28 5.15 -1.66 1.38
CA CYS A 28 5.15 -2.90 2.14
C CYS A 28 4.80 -2.67 3.62
N LEU A 29 5.77 -2.72 4.52
CA LEU A 29 5.53 -2.45 5.95
C LEU A 29 4.98 -1.03 6.16
N GLY A 30 5.44 -0.04 5.39
CA GLY A 30 4.92 1.33 5.45
C GLY A 30 3.45 1.42 5.06
N HIS A 31 3.02 0.65 4.05
CA HIS A 31 1.62 0.53 3.67
C HIS A 31 0.78 -0.06 4.81
N GLN A 32 1.26 -1.12 5.44
CA GLN A 32 0.60 -1.72 6.60
C GLN A 32 0.53 -0.74 7.78
N SER A 33 1.58 0.03 7.98
CA SER A 33 1.63 1.07 9.02
C SER A 33 0.59 2.16 8.78
N ILE A 34 0.34 2.52 7.52
CA ILE A 34 -0.75 3.45 7.16
C ILE A 34 -2.10 2.86 7.57
N GLY A 35 -2.37 1.59 7.24
CA GLY A 35 -3.59 0.93 7.67
C GLY A 35 -3.77 0.97 9.17
N ALA A 36 -2.73 0.63 9.92
CA ALA A 36 -2.75 0.64 11.38
C ALA A 36 -2.91 2.04 11.96
N ALA A 37 -2.24 3.04 11.38
CA ALA A 37 -2.27 4.42 11.87
C ALA A 37 -3.68 5.01 11.83
N PHE A 38 -4.51 4.59 10.90
CA PHE A 38 -5.88 5.07 10.75
C PHE A 38 -6.92 4.10 11.33
N GLY A 39 -6.49 3.08 12.07
CA GLY A 39 -7.40 2.22 12.85
C GLY A 39 -7.72 0.87 12.22
N GLY A 40 -7.10 0.50 11.11
CA GLY A 40 -7.27 -0.80 10.50
C GLY A 40 -6.51 -1.91 11.23
N LYS A 41 -6.89 -3.14 11.00
CA LYS A 41 -6.19 -4.31 11.52
C LYS A 41 -5.23 -4.87 10.48
N ILE A 42 -4.08 -5.34 10.95
CA ILE A 42 -3.11 -6.03 10.13
C ILE A 42 -3.20 -7.51 10.46
N VAL A 43 -3.48 -8.31 9.44
CA VAL A 43 -3.73 -9.74 9.58
C VAL A 43 -2.79 -10.54 8.69
N ARG A 44 -2.76 -11.85 8.88
CA ARG A 44 -2.00 -12.74 8.01
C ARG A 44 -2.62 -12.70 6.60
N ALA A 45 -1.77 -12.53 5.58
CA ALA A 45 -2.21 -12.56 4.18
C ALA A 45 -2.81 -13.93 3.85
N GLN A 46 -3.74 -13.94 2.88
CA GLN A 46 -4.40 -15.19 2.45
C GLN A 46 -3.39 -16.20 1.93
N GLU A 47 -2.31 -15.72 1.28
CA GLU A 47 -1.20 -16.56 0.86
C GLU A 47 0.10 -15.93 1.32
N LEU A 48 1.07 -16.79 1.72
CA LEU A 48 2.43 -16.32 2.00
C LEU A 48 3.11 -15.97 0.69
N MET A 49 3.57 -14.73 0.58
CA MET A 49 4.19 -14.21 -0.63
C MET A 49 5.63 -13.79 -0.37
N HIS A 50 6.57 -14.61 -0.85
CA HIS A 50 8.00 -14.35 -0.74
C HIS A 50 8.62 -14.37 -2.14
N GLY A 51 8.76 -13.18 -2.74
CA GLY A 51 9.38 -13.04 -4.04
C GLY A 51 8.55 -13.54 -5.22
N LYS A 52 7.24 -13.69 -5.02
CA LYS A 52 6.32 -14.09 -6.10
C LYS A 52 5.67 -12.88 -6.74
N THR A 53 5.24 -13.03 -7.99
CA THR A 53 4.49 -12.00 -8.69
C THR A 53 3.01 -12.31 -8.66
N SER A 54 2.18 -11.26 -8.74
CA SER A 54 0.74 -11.37 -8.84
C SER A 54 0.20 -10.25 -9.70
N VAL A 55 -0.92 -10.51 -10.37
CA VAL A 55 -1.65 -9.48 -11.09
C VAL A 55 -2.54 -8.75 -10.11
N ILE A 56 -2.47 -7.42 -10.12
CA ILE A 56 -3.36 -6.58 -9.33
C ILE A 56 -4.34 -5.85 -10.23
N GLN A 57 -5.49 -5.48 -9.66
CA GLN A 57 -6.44 -4.56 -10.27
C GLN A 57 -6.31 -3.23 -9.56
N THR A 58 -6.46 -2.13 -10.30
CA THR A 58 -6.33 -0.78 -9.75
C THR A 58 -7.52 0.08 -10.12
N LYS A 59 -7.76 1.13 -9.32
CA LYS A 59 -8.75 2.17 -9.64
C LYS A 59 -8.17 3.26 -10.54
N GLN A 60 -6.92 3.14 -10.94
CA GLN A 60 -6.24 4.13 -11.80
C GLN A 60 -6.23 5.55 -11.18
N THR A 61 -6.13 5.62 -9.86
CA THR A 61 -6.06 6.88 -9.10
C THR A 61 -4.75 6.94 -8.31
N GLY A 62 -4.34 8.13 -7.87
CA GLY A 62 -3.10 8.32 -7.11
C GLY A 62 -1.89 7.87 -7.91
N VAL A 63 -1.08 6.99 -7.33
CA VAL A 63 0.12 6.46 -8.00
C VAL A 63 -0.22 5.64 -9.24
N PHE A 64 -1.46 5.15 -9.36
CA PHE A 64 -1.91 4.36 -10.50
C PHE A 64 -2.50 5.19 -11.63
N LYS A 65 -2.46 6.50 -11.53
CA LYS A 65 -3.01 7.39 -12.55
C LYS A 65 -2.31 7.16 -13.89
N ASN A 66 -3.10 7.03 -14.95
CA ASN A 66 -2.63 6.79 -16.32
C ASN A 66 -1.91 5.44 -16.52
N LEU A 67 -2.02 4.52 -15.57
CA LEU A 67 -1.49 3.17 -15.71
C LEU A 67 -2.60 2.20 -16.11
N PRO A 68 -2.25 1.00 -16.62
CA PRO A 68 -3.26 -0.02 -16.90
C PRO A 68 -4.09 -0.37 -15.68
N GLU A 69 -5.34 -0.77 -15.89
CA GLU A 69 -6.21 -1.24 -14.82
C GLU A 69 -5.67 -2.48 -14.13
N LYS A 70 -4.97 -3.34 -14.89
CA LYS A 70 -4.35 -4.57 -14.38
C LYS A 70 -2.89 -4.64 -14.80
N PHE A 71 -2.03 -5.01 -13.89
CA PHE A 71 -0.63 -5.30 -14.20
C PHE A 71 0.02 -6.14 -13.10
N THR A 72 1.23 -6.61 -13.36
CA THR A 72 1.95 -7.52 -12.47
C THR A 72 2.87 -6.76 -11.52
N VAL A 73 2.85 -7.18 -10.25
CA VAL A 73 3.72 -6.62 -9.21
C VAL A 73 4.42 -7.74 -8.46
N ASN A 74 5.56 -7.39 -7.87
CA ASN A 74 6.30 -8.31 -7.01
C ASN A 74 5.73 -8.25 -5.60
N ARG A 75 5.39 -9.42 -5.03
CA ARG A 75 4.86 -9.53 -3.68
C ARG A 75 5.88 -10.19 -2.77
N TYR A 76 6.11 -9.56 -1.62
CA TYR A 76 7.00 -10.10 -0.60
C TYR A 76 6.46 -9.71 0.77
N HIS A 77 5.37 -10.39 1.19
CA HIS A 77 4.72 -10.08 2.46
C HIS A 77 3.99 -11.29 3.03
N SER A 78 3.90 -11.36 4.34
CA SER A 78 3.12 -12.36 5.08
C SER A 78 1.93 -11.74 5.79
N LEU A 79 1.85 -10.42 5.85
CA LEU A 79 0.78 -9.66 6.49
C LEU A 79 0.13 -8.73 5.48
N ALA A 80 -1.11 -8.36 5.74
CA ALA A 80 -1.89 -7.46 4.90
C ALA A 80 -2.88 -6.66 5.73
N ILE A 81 -3.37 -5.54 5.19
CA ILE A 81 -4.47 -4.80 5.82
C ILE A 81 -5.74 -5.63 5.68
N GLU A 82 -6.43 -5.86 6.80
CA GLU A 82 -7.69 -6.60 6.78
C GLU A 82 -8.77 -5.77 6.07
N ARG A 83 -9.36 -6.38 5.03
CA ARG A 83 -10.37 -5.68 4.22
C ARG A 83 -11.62 -5.32 5.01
N ALA A 84 -12.07 -6.21 5.91
CA ALA A 84 -13.27 -6.00 6.70
C ALA A 84 -13.15 -4.83 7.67
N SER A 85 -11.95 -4.52 8.16
CA SER A 85 -11.69 -3.42 9.09
C SER A 85 -10.94 -2.25 8.45
N CYS A 86 -10.84 -2.23 7.12
CA CYS A 86 -10.17 -1.12 6.43
C CYS A 86 -10.83 0.19 6.83
N PRO A 87 -10.06 1.18 7.33
CA PRO A 87 -10.65 2.43 7.81
C PRO A 87 -11.46 3.16 6.75
N ALA A 88 -12.54 3.80 7.18
CA ALA A 88 -13.40 4.57 6.27
C ALA A 88 -12.66 5.75 5.61
N ASP A 89 -11.60 6.25 6.25
CA ASP A 89 -10.78 7.35 5.70
C ASP A 89 -9.85 6.90 4.56
N LEU A 90 -9.69 5.60 4.37
CA LEU A 90 -8.84 5.05 3.32
C LEU A 90 -9.68 4.42 2.20
N ASP A 91 -9.34 4.76 0.96
CA ASP A 91 -9.85 4.06 -0.21
C ASP A 91 -8.92 2.90 -0.56
N VAL A 92 -9.47 1.75 -0.88
CA VAL A 92 -8.71 0.65 -1.46
C VAL A 92 -8.50 0.98 -2.94
N THR A 93 -7.26 1.19 -3.34
CA THR A 93 -6.91 1.61 -4.70
C THR A 93 -6.39 0.49 -5.58
N ALA A 94 -5.97 -0.62 -4.99
CA ALA A 94 -5.51 -1.80 -5.71
C ALA A 94 -5.79 -3.07 -4.89
N TRP A 95 -6.06 -4.17 -5.58
CA TRP A 95 -6.37 -5.46 -4.95
C TRP A 95 -6.04 -6.62 -5.89
N THR A 96 -5.88 -7.81 -5.31
CA THR A 96 -5.74 -9.06 -6.07
C THR A 96 -7.11 -9.67 -6.36
N ASP A 97 -7.15 -10.68 -7.23
CA ASP A 97 -8.41 -11.37 -7.57
C ASP A 97 -9.07 -12.03 -6.35
N ASP A 98 -8.28 -12.46 -5.37
CA ASP A 98 -8.80 -13.03 -4.12
C ASP A 98 -9.18 -11.95 -3.07
N GLY A 99 -9.11 -10.69 -3.44
CA GLY A 99 -9.57 -9.58 -2.60
C GLY A 99 -8.54 -9.03 -1.61
N GLU A 100 -7.27 -9.46 -1.70
CA GLU A 100 -6.22 -8.91 -0.84
C GLU A 100 -5.96 -7.45 -1.17
N ILE A 101 -5.92 -6.58 -0.16
CA ILE A 101 -5.63 -5.15 -0.36
C ILE A 101 -4.16 -4.97 -0.76
N MET A 102 -3.94 -4.32 -1.88
CA MET A 102 -2.60 -4.07 -2.42
C MET A 102 -2.27 -2.58 -2.55
N GLY A 103 -3.24 -1.71 -2.36
CA GLY A 103 -3.04 -0.27 -2.34
C GLY A 103 -4.14 0.43 -1.57
N VAL A 104 -3.77 1.49 -0.85
CA VAL A 104 -4.72 2.37 -0.15
C VAL A 104 -4.32 3.83 -0.34
N ARG A 105 -5.29 4.72 -0.24
CA ARG A 105 -5.07 6.15 -0.31
C ARG A 105 -6.05 6.85 0.62
N HIS A 106 -5.53 7.79 1.43
CA HIS A 106 -6.39 8.60 2.29
C HIS A 106 -7.30 9.48 1.43
N LYS A 107 -8.56 9.63 1.82
CA LYS A 107 -9.56 10.39 1.05
C LYS A 107 -9.27 11.88 1.01
N HIS A 108 -8.58 12.41 1.99
CA HIS A 108 -8.37 13.86 2.17
C HIS A 108 -6.91 14.25 2.32
N LEU A 109 -6.07 13.40 2.91
CA LEU A 109 -4.66 13.69 3.13
C LEU A 109 -3.81 13.08 2.03
N ASN A 110 -2.63 13.64 1.80
CA ASN A 110 -1.69 13.11 0.81
C ASN A 110 -0.89 11.95 1.40
N VAL A 111 -1.61 10.87 1.72
CA VAL A 111 -1.08 9.64 2.29
C VAL A 111 -1.54 8.47 1.43
N GLU A 112 -0.60 7.71 0.92
CA GLU A 112 -0.87 6.59 0.03
C GLU A 112 0.06 5.43 0.35
N GLY A 113 -0.41 4.20 0.16
CA GLY A 113 0.38 3.01 0.42
C GLY A 113 0.20 1.96 -0.65
N VAL A 114 1.28 1.20 -0.91
CA VAL A 114 1.26 0.02 -1.78
C VAL A 114 1.91 -1.15 -1.05
N GLN A 115 1.30 -2.34 -1.13
CA GLN A 115 1.77 -3.53 -0.45
C GLN A 115 3.00 -4.13 -1.13
N PHE A 116 3.14 -3.92 -2.42
CA PHE A 116 4.24 -4.42 -3.22
C PHE A 116 5.40 -3.42 -3.26
N HIS A 117 6.49 -3.81 -3.92
CA HIS A 117 7.70 -3.00 -4.05
C HIS A 117 7.78 -2.37 -5.44
N PRO A 118 7.43 -1.07 -5.60
CA PRO A 118 7.51 -0.40 -6.92
C PRO A 118 8.94 -0.33 -7.47
N GLU A 119 9.94 -0.34 -6.59
CA GLU A 119 11.36 -0.30 -6.98
C GLU A 119 11.86 -1.64 -7.54
N SER A 120 11.12 -2.73 -7.32
CA SER A 120 11.53 -4.06 -7.79
C SER A 120 11.48 -4.16 -9.31
N ILE A 121 12.48 -4.78 -9.90
CA ILE A 121 12.52 -5.06 -11.35
C ILE A 121 11.36 -5.98 -11.79
N LEU A 122 10.79 -6.77 -10.87
CA LEU A 122 9.67 -7.66 -11.15
C LEU A 122 8.32 -6.96 -11.09
N THR A 123 8.28 -5.69 -10.67
CA THR A 123 7.05 -4.89 -10.65
C THR A 123 6.96 -4.07 -11.93
N GLU A 124 5.87 -4.24 -12.66
CA GLU A 124 5.60 -3.42 -13.84
C GLU A 124 5.22 -2.00 -13.43
N HIS A 125 5.61 -1.02 -14.25
CA HIS A 125 5.24 0.39 -14.06
C HIS A 125 5.72 1.03 -12.75
N GLY A 126 6.70 0.45 -12.06
CA GLY A 126 7.17 0.95 -10.78
C GLY A 126 7.66 2.40 -10.84
N HIS A 127 8.46 2.73 -11.84
CA HIS A 127 8.96 4.11 -12.03
C HIS A 127 7.84 5.11 -12.27
N ALA A 128 6.82 4.72 -13.04
CA ALA A 128 5.66 5.56 -13.32
C ALA A 128 4.86 5.84 -12.05
N MET A 129 4.72 4.84 -11.17
CA MET A 129 4.05 5.01 -9.88
C MET A 129 4.78 6.00 -8.99
N LEU A 130 6.09 5.88 -8.87
CA LEU A 130 6.91 6.79 -8.07
C LEU A 130 6.85 8.21 -8.63
N LYS A 131 6.91 8.34 -9.95
CA LYS A 131 6.77 9.64 -10.63
C LYS A 131 5.40 10.26 -10.36
N ASN A 132 4.34 9.47 -10.45
CA ASN A 132 2.98 9.95 -10.16
C ASN A 132 2.88 10.49 -8.73
N PHE A 133 3.48 9.80 -7.77
CA PHE A 133 3.48 10.28 -6.39
C PHE A 133 4.22 11.61 -6.25
N LEU A 134 5.40 11.71 -6.84
CA LEU A 134 6.20 12.94 -6.77
C LEU A 134 5.51 14.12 -7.45
N GLU A 135 4.84 13.89 -8.57
CA GLU A 135 4.12 14.95 -9.31
C GLU A 135 2.85 15.40 -8.60
N ALA A 136 2.22 14.53 -7.79
CA ALA A 136 1.03 14.86 -7.04
C ALA A 136 1.30 15.66 -5.77
N THR A 137 2.57 15.83 -5.41
CA THR A 137 2.99 16.54 -4.19
C THR A 137 3.51 17.97 -4.50
#